data_e7aa841a7f34b017a9d266af7115b067
#
_entry.id   e7aa841a7f34b017a9d266af7115b067
#
_cell.length_a   1.000
_cell.length_b   1.000
_cell.length_c   1.000
_cell.angle_alpha   90.00
_cell.angle_beta   90.00
_cell.angle_gamma   90.00
#
_symmetry.space_group_name_H-M   'P 1'
#
loop_
_entity.id
_entity.type
_entity.pdbx_description
1 polymer ?
#
loop_
_entity_poly.entity_id
_entity_poly.type
_entity_poly.pdbx_seq_one_letter_code
_entity_poly.pdbx_strand_id
1 'polypeptide(L)'
;MKSEDSRGVFSLRIPKFIINRNTPLIMKKITLMICVLLTVSMSAQQEKGIMGYTNWLNNWTEFKPNKVEYGEANQILAGNISVNTKLLKKNIYVLQGNVYVTNNAVLTIEPGTLIIGDFETKGTLVVTKGAQLIADGLETDPIVFTSNRSQKKAGDWGGVVLLGDAPINKFGNVGSYNMDLDPTLTTYGGDNAASNSGILRFVRIEFAGKKVKGVDTFNGLTLAGIGNKTILENIMVSYAGGDSFGFLGGDVNATKFVSYKSINDDYKFSQGVQCRFYNSLAVRSSYFSSTKDGSRCMEVKSYEKKSETDFTKKQTLVVATNITMLNDSENINADIQAGLVKEAVYVAENASLEMKRSVISGFNPAVLLDSKTEINDANLKKIKFEEMYFNLCKGNIFTEYNSNNEDLESWYGNSVFFNVYSQSSNKETFIDIFNAKKPDFRLQLGKITASSGNR
;
A
#
# COMPACT_ATOMS: atom_id res chain seq x y z
N MET A 1 38.16 -50.95 32.79
CA MET A 1 38.89 -50.14 31.78
C MET A 1 38.02 -48.97 31.45
N LYS A 2 38.47 -47.77 31.80
CA LYS A 2 37.72 -46.49 31.77
C LYS A 2 37.55 -46.02 30.32
N SER A 3 36.38 -45.54 29.97
CA SER A 3 36.11 -44.70 28.80
C SER A 3 35.76 -43.28 29.29
N GLU A 4 36.58 -42.32 28.92
CA GLU A 4 36.38 -40.90 29.20
C GLU A 4 35.48 -40.28 28.18
N ASP A 5 34.50 -39.55 28.70
CA ASP A 5 33.52 -38.73 28.01
C ASP A 5 34.11 -37.29 27.87
N SER A 6 34.32 -36.81 26.64
CA SER A 6 34.83 -35.46 26.38
C SER A 6 33.77 -34.64 25.72
N ARG A 7 32.93 -33.93 26.52
CA ARG A 7 32.07 -32.84 26.04
C ARG A 7 32.87 -31.55 25.94
N GLY A 8 33.18 -31.16 24.71
CA GLY A 8 33.75 -29.86 24.40
C GLY A 8 32.75 -28.73 24.60
N VAL A 9 32.89 -27.99 25.68
CA VAL A 9 32.17 -26.72 25.91
C VAL A 9 32.96 -25.61 25.22
N PHE A 10 32.41 -25.05 24.13
CA PHE A 10 32.94 -23.84 23.52
C PHE A 10 32.64 -22.64 24.43
N SER A 11 33.61 -22.23 25.20
CA SER A 11 33.57 -21.00 25.99
C SER A 11 34.01 -19.83 25.10
N LEU A 12 33.09 -18.95 24.76
CA LEU A 12 33.40 -17.64 24.18
C LEU A 12 34.13 -16.80 25.25
N ARG A 13 35.46 -16.74 25.15
CA ARG A 13 36.25 -15.79 25.96
C ARG A 13 36.05 -14.38 25.38
N ILE A 14 35.28 -13.57 26.09
CA ILE A 14 35.27 -12.13 25.91
C ILE A 14 36.65 -11.60 26.34
N PRO A 15 37.41 -10.88 25.50
CA PRO A 15 38.71 -10.33 25.95
C PRO A 15 38.47 -9.33 27.07
N LYS A 16 39.03 -9.60 28.24
CA LYS A 16 39.09 -8.62 29.33
C LYS A 16 40.02 -7.49 28.88
N PHE A 17 39.47 -6.36 28.54
CA PHE A 17 40.25 -5.13 28.40
C PHE A 17 40.83 -4.75 29.76
N ILE A 18 42.11 -5.02 29.97
CA ILE A 18 42.87 -4.54 31.14
C ILE A 18 43.10 -3.04 30.92
N ILE A 19 42.25 -2.22 31.53
CA ILE A 19 42.46 -0.76 31.55
C ILE A 19 43.67 -0.46 32.45
N ASN A 20 44.81 -0.17 31.85
CA ASN A 20 45.99 0.21 32.56
C ASN A 20 45.75 1.52 33.33
N ARG A 21 45.96 1.53 34.64
CA ARG A 21 45.64 2.67 35.55
C ARG A 21 46.39 3.96 35.24
N ASN A 22 47.40 3.93 34.37
CA ASN A 22 48.28 5.08 34.07
C ASN A 22 48.00 5.77 32.74
N THR A 23 46.85 5.51 32.06
CA THR A 23 46.49 6.28 30.85
C THR A 23 46.05 7.69 31.25
N PRO A 24 46.60 8.75 30.65
CA PRO A 24 46.24 10.13 30.96
C PRO A 24 44.75 10.36 30.68
N LEU A 25 44.13 11.20 31.51
CA LEU A 25 42.68 11.47 31.49
C LEU A 25 42.14 11.87 30.10
N ILE A 26 42.98 12.48 29.28
CA ILE A 26 42.74 12.89 27.91
C ILE A 26 42.55 11.67 27.00
N MET A 27 43.40 10.64 27.09
CA MET A 27 43.24 9.41 26.29
C MET A 27 41.98 8.64 26.67
N LYS A 28 41.60 8.59 27.94
CA LYS A 28 40.34 7.96 28.37
C LYS A 28 39.11 8.68 27.80
N LYS A 29 39.13 10.01 27.75
CA LYS A 29 38.06 10.82 27.15
C LYS A 29 37.99 10.62 25.64
N ILE A 30 39.13 10.55 24.94
CA ILE A 30 39.21 10.29 23.50
C ILE A 30 38.69 8.88 23.18
N THR A 31 39.11 7.87 23.94
CA THR A 31 38.61 6.48 23.77
C THR A 31 37.11 6.38 24.02
N LEU A 32 36.60 7.06 25.06
CA LEU A 32 35.17 7.11 25.33
C LEU A 32 34.38 7.81 24.18
N MET A 33 34.94 8.91 23.68
CA MET A 33 34.32 9.64 22.55
C MET A 33 34.33 8.83 21.25
N ILE A 34 35.41 8.08 20.98
CA ILE A 34 35.49 7.16 19.84
C ILE A 34 34.48 6.00 20.02
N CYS A 35 34.38 5.43 21.23
CA CYS A 35 33.37 4.39 21.50
C CYS A 35 31.93 4.92 21.34
N VAL A 36 31.65 6.14 21.79
CA VAL A 36 30.33 6.79 21.61
C VAL A 36 30.08 7.08 20.12
N LEU A 37 31.08 7.58 19.38
CA LEU A 37 30.97 7.78 17.93
C LEU A 37 30.76 6.48 17.17
N LEU A 38 31.44 5.40 17.57
CA LEU A 38 31.21 4.06 16.96
C LEU A 38 29.83 3.51 17.27
N THR A 39 29.30 3.71 18.48
CA THR A 39 27.94 3.26 18.84
C THR A 39 26.87 4.08 18.12
N VAL A 40 27.07 5.38 17.91
CA VAL A 40 26.17 6.23 17.12
C VAL A 40 26.21 5.86 15.64
N SER A 41 27.36 5.46 15.11
CA SER A 41 27.47 5.01 13.71
C SER A 41 26.80 3.65 13.44
N MET A 42 26.61 2.82 14.44
CA MET A 42 25.89 1.53 14.30
C MET A 42 24.37 1.65 14.36
N SER A 43 23.82 2.83 14.68
CA SER A 43 22.38 3.01 14.91
C SER A 43 21.59 3.52 13.71
N ALA A 44 22.20 3.75 12.56
CA ALA A 44 21.53 4.42 11.43
C ALA A 44 21.49 3.62 10.14
N GLN A 45 21.37 2.30 10.23
CA GLN A 45 20.96 1.56 9.04
C GLN A 45 19.45 1.73 8.91
N GLN A 46 19.05 2.74 8.11
CA GLN A 46 17.63 2.99 7.86
C GLN A 46 17.01 1.79 7.12
N GLU A 47 15.99 1.20 7.71
CA GLU A 47 15.25 0.10 7.11
C GLU A 47 14.58 0.57 5.82
N LYS A 48 14.74 -0.19 4.73
CA LYS A 48 14.07 0.03 3.44
C LYS A 48 12.91 -0.94 3.29
N GLY A 49 11.84 -0.51 2.62
CA GLY A 49 10.59 -1.28 2.53
C GLY A 49 9.78 -1.24 3.81
N ILE A 50 8.82 -2.12 3.95
CA ILE A 50 8.02 -2.21 5.17
C ILE A 50 8.93 -2.54 6.36
N MET A 51 8.67 -1.87 7.47
CA MET A 51 9.54 -1.88 8.63
C MET A 51 8.77 -2.07 9.94
N GLY A 52 9.47 -2.49 10.98
CA GLY A 52 8.93 -2.62 12.33
C GLY A 52 9.75 -3.61 13.16
N TYR A 53 9.81 -3.40 14.47
CA TYR A 53 10.49 -4.30 15.39
C TYR A 53 9.93 -5.74 15.31
N THR A 54 8.61 -5.85 15.14
CA THR A 54 7.91 -7.10 14.86
C THR A 54 7.26 -7.02 13.48
N ASN A 55 6.90 -8.18 12.91
CA ASN A 55 6.11 -8.22 11.68
C ASN A 55 4.68 -7.75 11.98
N TRP A 56 4.37 -6.49 11.64
CA TRP A 56 3.08 -5.86 11.89
C TRP A 56 1.92 -6.44 11.06
N LEU A 57 2.22 -7.31 10.09
CA LEU A 57 1.21 -8.04 9.32
C LEU A 57 0.57 -9.18 10.14
N ASN A 58 1.23 -9.63 11.21
CA ASN A 58 0.74 -10.76 12.00
C ASN A 58 -0.62 -10.45 12.65
N ASN A 59 -1.38 -11.52 12.85
CA ASN A 59 -2.64 -11.61 13.58
C ASN A 59 -3.86 -10.99 12.90
N TRP A 60 -3.75 -9.92 12.12
CA TRP A 60 -4.90 -9.25 11.51
C TRP A 60 -5.01 -9.46 9.99
N THR A 61 -3.93 -9.75 9.27
CA THR A 61 -3.96 -10.01 7.83
C THR A 61 -4.35 -11.45 7.51
N GLU A 62 -4.90 -11.68 6.30
CA GLU A 62 -5.20 -13.01 5.77
C GLU A 62 -4.81 -13.09 4.29
N PHE A 63 -3.79 -13.89 3.99
CA PHE A 63 -3.27 -14.05 2.62
C PHE A 63 -3.91 -15.21 1.85
N LYS A 64 -4.77 -15.99 2.50
CA LYS A 64 -5.55 -17.08 1.91
C LYS A 64 -7.02 -17.00 2.27
N PRO A 65 -7.71 -15.86 2.04
CA PRO A 65 -9.09 -15.64 2.46
C PRO A 65 -10.07 -16.64 1.80
N ASN A 66 -9.71 -17.23 0.67
CA ASN A 66 -10.47 -18.31 0.02
C ASN A 66 -10.45 -19.64 0.78
N LYS A 67 -9.62 -19.78 1.80
CA LYS A 67 -9.55 -20.95 2.70
C LYS A 67 -10.25 -20.71 4.03
N VAL A 68 -10.76 -19.50 4.25
CA VAL A 68 -11.47 -19.15 5.49
C VAL A 68 -12.96 -19.43 5.29
N GLU A 69 -13.51 -20.24 6.17
CA GLU A 69 -14.96 -20.46 6.23
C GLU A 69 -15.56 -19.48 7.22
N TYR A 70 -16.47 -18.66 6.74
CA TYR A 70 -17.23 -17.74 7.55
C TYR A 70 -18.65 -18.29 7.75
N GLY A 71 -19.26 -17.92 8.89
CA GLY A 71 -20.65 -18.29 9.19
C GLY A 71 -21.66 -17.62 8.24
N GLU A 72 -22.90 -18.05 8.30
CA GLU A 72 -23.99 -17.47 7.53
C GLU A 72 -24.48 -16.16 8.14
N ALA A 73 -24.92 -15.22 7.28
CA ALA A 73 -25.49 -13.95 7.72
C ALA A 73 -26.84 -14.16 8.43
N ASN A 74 -27.01 -13.49 9.57
CA ASN A 74 -28.25 -13.48 10.35
C ASN A 74 -28.92 -12.09 10.41
N GLN A 75 -28.29 -11.07 9.78
CA GLN A 75 -28.83 -9.71 9.69
C GLN A 75 -28.63 -9.18 8.27
N ILE A 76 -29.60 -8.42 7.76
CA ILE A 76 -29.55 -7.79 6.45
C ILE A 76 -29.34 -6.28 6.62
N LEU A 77 -28.41 -5.72 5.85
CA LEU A 77 -28.24 -4.29 5.64
C LEU A 77 -28.65 -3.97 4.20
N ALA A 78 -29.65 -3.12 4.03
CA ALA A 78 -30.17 -2.72 2.72
C ALA A 78 -30.63 -1.25 2.75
N GLY A 79 -30.54 -0.57 1.60
CA GLY A 79 -31.02 0.81 1.44
C GLY A 79 -30.23 1.83 2.28
N ASN A 80 -30.93 2.77 2.89
CA ASN A 80 -30.31 3.92 3.56
C ASN A 80 -30.22 3.75 5.09
N ILE A 81 -29.02 3.90 5.64
CA ILE A 81 -28.75 4.03 7.07
C ILE A 81 -28.68 5.53 7.37
N SER A 82 -29.79 6.12 7.77
CA SER A 82 -29.97 7.58 7.97
C SER A 82 -29.92 8.02 9.42
N VAL A 83 -29.69 7.10 10.35
CA VAL A 83 -29.51 7.34 11.77
C VAL A 83 -28.28 6.60 12.30
N ASN A 84 -27.71 7.09 13.39
CA ASN A 84 -26.56 6.43 14.00
C ASN A 84 -26.89 4.96 14.31
N THR A 85 -26.09 4.07 13.73
CA THR A 85 -26.32 2.62 13.78
C THR A 85 -25.06 1.92 14.25
N LYS A 86 -25.23 0.89 15.08
CA LYS A 86 -24.12 0.07 15.58
C LYS A 86 -24.29 -1.37 15.16
N LEU A 87 -23.28 -1.94 14.52
CA LEU A 87 -23.19 -3.36 14.18
C LEU A 87 -22.42 -4.10 15.26
N LEU A 88 -23.04 -5.16 15.80
CA LEU A 88 -22.50 -5.91 16.93
C LEU A 88 -21.75 -7.15 16.47
N LYS A 89 -20.60 -7.46 17.06
CA LYS A 89 -19.75 -8.64 16.76
C LYS A 89 -20.53 -9.99 16.80
N LYS A 90 -21.53 -10.10 17.63
CA LYS A 90 -22.35 -11.34 17.74
C LYS A 90 -23.18 -11.67 16.51
N ASN A 91 -23.33 -10.73 15.60
CA ASN A 91 -24.09 -10.86 14.36
C ASN A 91 -23.17 -10.91 13.14
N ILE A 92 -23.64 -11.56 12.09
CA ILE A 92 -23.05 -11.55 10.75
C ILE A 92 -24.01 -10.80 9.84
N TYR A 93 -23.52 -9.77 9.18
CA TYR A 93 -24.35 -8.89 8.36
C TYR A 93 -24.13 -9.16 6.87
N VAL A 94 -25.20 -9.13 6.06
CA VAL A 94 -25.11 -9.15 4.61
C VAL A 94 -25.51 -7.80 4.02
N LEU A 95 -24.65 -7.24 3.16
CA LEU A 95 -24.95 -6.05 2.34
C LEU A 95 -25.74 -6.50 1.12
N GLN A 96 -27.03 -6.18 1.06
CA GLN A 96 -27.90 -6.50 -0.05
C GLN A 96 -28.13 -5.26 -0.93
N GLY A 97 -27.61 -5.30 -2.15
CA GLY A 97 -27.58 -4.15 -3.04
C GLY A 97 -26.71 -3.00 -2.51
N ASN A 98 -26.98 -1.79 -2.97
CA ASN A 98 -26.24 -0.61 -2.55
C ASN A 98 -26.78 -0.11 -1.19
N VAL A 99 -25.92 -0.07 -0.18
CA VAL A 99 -26.22 0.40 1.18
C VAL A 99 -25.54 1.74 1.40
N TYR A 100 -26.31 2.76 1.74
CA TYR A 100 -25.81 4.13 1.92
C TYR A 100 -25.90 4.57 3.38
N VAL A 101 -24.80 5.07 3.93
CA VAL A 101 -24.81 5.79 5.21
C VAL A 101 -25.03 7.27 4.88
N THR A 102 -26.15 7.86 5.30
CA THR A 102 -26.63 9.17 4.86
C THR A 102 -26.96 10.10 6.04
N ASN A 103 -27.36 11.34 5.77
CA ASN A 103 -27.85 12.28 6.79
C ASN A 103 -26.87 12.53 7.95
N ASN A 104 -25.57 12.57 7.67
CA ASN A 104 -24.52 12.70 8.67
C ASN A 104 -24.56 11.58 9.74
N ALA A 105 -25.19 10.46 9.44
CA ALA A 105 -25.23 9.31 10.35
C ALA A 105 -23.83 8.70 10.53
N VAL A 106 -23.63 8.10 11.68
CA VAL A 106 -22.42 7.34 12.01
C VAL A 106 -22.76 5.85 12.02
N LEU A 107 -22.13 5.10 11.13
CA LEU A 107 -22.15 3.64 11.17
C LEU A 107 -20.94 3.15 11.99
N THR A 108 -21.20 2.59 13.16
CA THR A 108 -20.17 2.01 14.04
C THR A 108 -20.17 0.49 13.93
N ILE A 109 -19.01 -0.10 13.72
CA ILE A 109 -18.81 -1.56 13.60
C ILE A 109 -17.90 -2.02 14.74
N GLU A 110 -18.38 -2.95 15.56
CA GLU A 110 -17.57 -3.52 16.65
C GLU A 110 -16.37 -4.34 16.11
N PRO A 111 -15.23 -4.35 16.80
CA PRO A 111 -14.11 -5.23 16.45
C PRO A 111 -14.53 -6.69 16.27
N GLY A 112 -13.99 -7.35 15.25
CA GLY A 112 -14.26 -8.75 14.93
C GLY A 112 -15.62 -9.00 14.25
N THR A 113 -16.36 -7.95 13.88
CA THR A 113 -17.63 -8.10 13.13
C THR A 113 -17.36 -8.55 11.69
N LEU A 114 -18.19 -9.46 11.19
CA LEU A 114 -18.18 -9.93 9.81
C LEU A 114 -19.31 -9.26 9.00
N ILE A 115 -18.93 -8.65 7.88
CA ILE A 115 -19.84 -8.05 6.90
C ILE A 115 -19.64 -8.76 5.57
N ILE A 116 -20.71 -9.27 5.00
CA ILE A 116 -20.71 -10.05 3.76
C ILE A 116 -21.31 -9.20 2.66
N GLY A 117 -20.54 -8.92 1.60
CA GLY A 117 -21.07 -8.38 0.35
C GLY A 117 -21.82 -9.49 -0.39
N ASP A 118 -23.11 -9.34 -0.59
CA ASP A 118 -23.90 -10.31 -1.33
C ASP A 118 -23.51 -10.33 -2.81
N PHE A 119 -23.08 -11.50 -3.32
CA PHE A 119 -22.57 -11.60 -4.68
C PHE A 119 -23.68 -11.57 -5.74
N GLU A 120 -24.92 -11.92 -5.40
CA GLU A 120 -26.05 -11.89 -6.33
C GLU A 120 -26.49 -10.44 -6.60
N THR A 121 -26.68 -9.66 -5.55
CA THR A 121 -27.08 -8.25 -5.64
C THR A 121 -25.90 -7.30 -5.78
N LYS A 122 -24.66 -7.83 -5.77
CA LYS A 122 -23.42 -7.05 -5.85
C LYS A 122 -23.31 -5.97 -4.75
N GLY A 123 -23.58 -6.36 -3.51
CA GLY A 123 -23.64 -5.49 -2.34
C GLY A 123 -22.48 -4.46 -2.31
N THR A 124 -22.80 -3.21 -1.96
CA THR A 124 -21.83 -2.11 -1.91
C THR A 124 -22.12 -1.26 -0.68
N LEU A 125 -21.10 -0.89 0.12
CA LEU A 125 -21.24 0.05 1.21
C LEU A 125 -20.75 1.43 0.77
N VAL A 126 -21.63 2.43 0.81
CA VAL A 126 -21.30 3.84 0.46
C VAL A 126 -21.54 4.71 1.66
N VAL A 127 -20.48 5.38 2.13
CA VAL A 127 -20.56 6.41 3.17
C VAL A 127 -20.57 7.75 2.48
N THR A 128 -21.71 8.44 2.52
CA THR A 128 -21.92 9.68 1.77
C THR A 128 -21.23 10.87 2.46
N LYS A 129 -21.06 11.96 1.74
CA LYS A 129 -20.46 13.17 2.27
C LYS A 129 -21.17 13.63 3.55
N GLY A 130 -20.39 13.86 4.61
CA GLY A 130 -20.87 14.23 5.95
C GLY A 130 -21.15 13.05 6.89
N ALA A 131 -21.46 11.86 6.36
CA ALA A 131 -21.59 10.64 7.16
C ALA A 131 -20.23 10.04 7.54
N GLN A 132 -20.20 9.12 8.50
CA GLN A 132 -18.98 8.52 9.00
C GLN A 132 -19.08 7.00 9.13
N LEU A 133 -17.97 6.31 8.87
CA LEU A 133 -17.77 4.90 9.17
C LEU A 133 -16.74 4.77 10.30
N ILE A 134 -17.15 4.24 11.45
CA ILE A 134 -16.26 3.88 12.55
C ILE A 134 -16.09 2.36 12.53
N ALA A 135 -15.07 1.90 11.81
CA ALA A 135 -14.65 0.52 11.72
C ALA A 135 -13.28 0.39 12.41
N ASP A 136 -13.27 0.55 13.74
CA ASP A 136 -12.07 0.51 14.59
C ASP A 136 -11.88 -0.91 15.14
N GLY A 137 -11.33 -1.80 14.33
CA GLY A 137 -11.00 -3.17 14.71
C GLY A 137 -9.80 -3.26 15.66
N LEU A 138 -9.45 -4.47 16.02
CA LEU A 138 -8.27 -4.78 16.83
C LEU A 138 -7.36 -5.74 16.06
N GLU A 139 -6.08 -5.76 16.39
CA GLU A 139 -5.11 -6.69 15.79
C GLU A 139 -5.56 -8.15 15.93
N THR A 140 -6.16 -8.51 17.07
CA THR A 140 -6.69 -9.85 17.36
C THR A 140 -8.12 -10.08 16.88
N ASP A 141 -8.85 -9.01 16.58
CA ASP A 141 -10.26 -9.01 16.18
C ASP A 141 -10.47 -8.02 15.02
N PRO A 142 -9.90 -8.27 13.83
CA PRO A 142 -10.10 -7.39 12.68
C PRO A 142 -11.55 -7.43 12.22
N ILE A 143 -12.03 -6.31 11.70
CA ILE A 143 -13.32 -6.23 11.01
C ILE A 143 -13.13 -6.76 9.59
N VAL A 144 -14.02 -7.65 9.15
CA VAL A 144 -13.87 -8.32 7.85
C VAL A 144 -15.06 -8.04 6.96
N PHE A 145 -14.77 -7.54 5.76
CA PHE A 145 -15.72 -7.46 4.65
C PHE A 145 -15.34 -8.52 3.61
N THR A 146 -16.26 -9.43 3.26
CA THR A 146 -15.96 -10.55 2.36
C THR A 146 -17.17 -10.88 1.47
N SER A 147 -17.12 -11.98 0.71
CA SER A 147 -18.19 -12.47 -0.19
C SER A 147 -18.89 -13.70 0.38
N ASN A 148 -20.19 -13.85 0.11
CA ASN A 148 -20.97 -15.06 0.43
C ASN A 148 -20.89 -16.13 -0.68
N ARG A 149 -20.16 -15.88 -1.76
CA ARG A 149 -20.02 -16.88 -2.82
C ARG A 149 -19.24 -18.10 -2.31
N SER A 150 -19.69 -19.30 -2.64
CA SER A 150 -19.03 -20.55 -2.22
C SER A 150 -17.60 -20.64 -2.74
N GLN A 151 -17.39 -20.35 -4.03
CA GLN A 151 -16.07 -20.18 -4.65
C GLN A 151 -15.83 -18.69 -4.88
N LYS A 152 -15.27 -18.03 -3.88
CA LYS A 152 -15.02 -16.58 -3.91
C LYS A 152 -14.12 -16.17 -5.05
N LYS A 153 -14.45 -15.07 -5.72
CA LYS A 153 -13.70 -14.51 -6.85
C LYS A 153 -13.57 -12.99 -6.72
N ALA A 154 -12.50 -12.46 -7.26
CA ALA A 154 -12.33 -11.01 -7.41
C ALA A 154 -13.54 -10.38 -8.12
N GLY A 155 -14.10 -9.31 -7.54
CA GLY A 155 -15.30 -8.64 -8.06
C GLY A 155 -16.62 -9.29 -7.71
N ASP A 156 -16.68 -10.15 -6.70
CA ASP A 156 -17.93 -10.76 -6.24
C ASP A 156 -18.93 -9.71 -5.74
N TRP A 157 -18.49 -8.64 -5.10
CA TRP A 157 -19.30 -7.57 -4.56
C TRP A 157 -18.66 -6.19 -4.82
N GLY A 158 -19.37 -5.08 -4.48
CA GLY A 158 -18.94 -3.74 -4.85
C GLY A 158 -17.67 -3.27 -4.17
N GLY A 159 -17.63 -3.34 -2.85
CA GLY A 159 -16.56 -2.78 -2.03
C GLY A 159 -17.06 -1.70 -1.08
N VAL A 160 -16.15 -0.92 -0.52
CA VAL A 160 -16.42 0.18 0.40
C VAL A 160 -16.04 1.50 -0.25
N VAL A 161 -16.95 2.46 -0.22
CA VAL A 161 -16.76 3.82 -0.79
C VAL A 161 -16.96 4.85 0.31
N LEU A 162 -15.93 5.67 0.56
CA LEU A 162 -16.01 6.82 1.46
C LEU A 162 -15.96 8.11 0.65
N LEU A 163 -16.96 8.98 0.83
CA LEU A 163 -17.08 10.26 0.15
C LEU A 163 -16.97 11.41 1.17
N GLY A 164 -16.00 12.28 0.99
CA GLY A 164 -15.74 13.42 1.86
C GLY A 164 -15.90 14.76 1.14
N ASP A 165 -15.63 15.84 1.86
CA ASP A 165 -15.71 17.24 1.39
C ASP A 165 -14.35 17.92 1.32
N ALA A 166 -13.25 17.16 1.26
CA ALA A 166 -11.91 17.70 1.08
C ALA A 166 -11.64 18.10 -0.39
N PRO A 167 -10.66 19.01 -0.63
CA PRO A 167 -10.38 19.56 -1.97
C PRO A 167 -10.03 18.50 -3.00
N ILE A 168 -10.52 18.72 -4.22
CA ILE A 168 -10.15 17.97 -5.42
C ILE A 168 -9.77 18.94 -6.54
N ASN A 169 -9.08 18.50 -7.57
CA ASN A 169 -8.68 19.39 -8.68
C ASN A 169 -9.67 19.45 -9.85
N LYS A 170 -10.92 19.12 -9.61
CA LYS A 170 -11.99 19.35 -10.60
C LYS A 170 -12.52 20.79 -10.56
N PHE A 171 -13.05 21.26 -11.69
CA PHE A 171 -13.76 22.53 -11.71
C PHE A 171 -14.91 22.54 -10.68
N GLY A 172 -15.07 23.64 -9.98
CA GLY A 172 -16.08 23.75 -8.92
C GLY A 172 -15.80 22.96 -7.64
N ASN A 173 -14.66 22.29 -7.52
CA ASN A 173 -14.31 21.44 -6.34
C ASN A 173 -15.28 20.28 -6.07
N VAL A 174 -16.05 19.85 -7.05
CA VAL A 174 -17.05 18.80 -6.89
C VAL A 174 -16.81 17.70 -7.91
N GLY A 175 -16.83 16.47 -7.44
CA GLY A 175 -16.84 15.26 -8.24
C GLY A 175 -18.10 14.44 -7.99
N SER A 176 -18.42 13.54 -8.89
CA SER A 176 -19.43 12.51 -8.70
C SER A 176 -18.79 11.15 -8.95
N TYR A 177 -19.04 10.20 -8.08
CA TYR A 177 -18.58 8.82 -8.25
C TYR A 177 -19.58 8.06 -9.12
N ASN A 178 -19.41 8.23 -10.44
CA ASN A 178 -20.35 7.77 -11.45
C ASN A 178 -20.19 6.25 -11.73
N MET A 179 -20.64 5.45 -10.80
CA MET A 179 -20.78 4.01 -10.91
C MET A 179 -22.29 3.67 -10.96
N ASP A 180 -22.70 2.41 -10.84
CA ASP A 180 -24.12 2.03 -10.72
C ASP A 180 -24.70 2.33 -9.32
N LEU A 181 -24.52 3.58 -8.88
CA LEU A 181 -24.95 4.12 -7.58
C LEU A 181 -25.93 5.28 -7.79
N ASP A 182 -26.64 5.65 -6.73
CA ASP A 182 -27.52 6.82 -6.75
C ASP A 182 -26.69 8.11 -6.92
N PRO A 183 -26.81 8.83 -8.04
CA PRO A 183 -25.99 10.01 -8.31
C PRO A 183 -26.26 11.16 -7.34
N THR A 184 -27.39 11.19 -6.67
CA THR A 184 -27.75 12.23 -5.67
C THR A 184 -26.96 12.04 -4.37
N LEU A 185 -26.49 10.80 -4.10
CA LEU A 185 -25.78 10.41 -2.88
C LEU A 185 -24.27 10.25 -3.08
N THR A 186 -23.77 10.38 -4.32
CA THR A 186 -22.38 10.04 -4.64
C THR A 186 -21.51 11.22 -5.03
N THR A 187 -21.90 12.42 -4.66
CA THR A 187 -21.08 13.62 -4.80
C THR A 187 -20.00 13.68 -3.71
N TYR A 188 -18.81 14.14 -4.07
CA TYR A 188 -17.68 14.34 -3.14
C TYR A 188 -16.90 15.60 -3.51
N GLY A 189 -15.96 15.99 -2.64
CA GLY A 189 -15.17 17.19 -2.82
C GLY A 189 -15.79 18.42 -2.18
N GLY A 190 -14.98 19.43 -1.99
CA GLY A 190 -15.29 20.67 -1.28
C GLY A 190 -14.02 21.41 -0.88
N ASP A 191 -14.06 22.21 0.17
CA ASP A 191 -12.93 23.04 0.60
C ASP A 191 -12.36 22.64 1.97
N ASN A 192 -12.91 21.58 2.59
CA ASN A 192 -12.55 21.17 3.94
C ASN A 192 -11.43 20.11 3.95
N ALA A 193 -10.18 20.53 3.89
CA ALA A 193 -9.05 19.61 3.99
C ALA A 193 -9.04 18.78 5.30
N ALA A 194 -9.74 19.25 6.35
CA ALA A 194 -9.90 18.55 7.62
C ALA A 194 -11.19 17.69 7.68
N SER A 195 -11.76 17.34 6.53
CA SER A 195 -12.88 16.40 6.42
C SER A 195 -12.63 15.13 7.23
N ASN A 196 -13.69 14.63 7.88
CA ASN A 196 -13.63 13.43 8.71
C ASN A 196 -14.70 12.43 8.26
N SER A 197 -14.30 11.41 7.56
CA SER A 197 -15.18 10.31 7.14
C SER A 197 -15.15 9.12 8.11
N GLY A 198 -14.47 9.23 9.25
CA GLY A 198 -14.47 8.24 10.32
C GLY A 198 -13.12 7.58 10.57
N ILE A 199 -13.15 6.31 10.95
CA ILE A 199 -11.99 5.51 11.33
C ILE A 199 -12.09 4.16 10.62
N LEU A 200 -11.05 3.78 9.89
CA LEU A 200 -10.83 2.42 9.43
C LEU A 200 -9.48 1.95 9.97
N ARG A 201 -9.53 1.01 10.91
CA ARG A 201 -8.34 0.41 11.52
C ARG A 201 -8.54 -1.08 11.72
N PHE A 202 -7.52 -1.88 11.38
CA PHE A 202 -7.57 -3.35 11.37
C PHE A 202 -8.80 -3.88 10.62
N VAL A 203 -8.90 -3.48 9.35
CA VAL A 203 -10.00 -3.82 8.45
C VAL A 203 -9.47 -4.68 7.30
N ARG A 204 -10.16 -5.77 6.97
CA ARG A 204 -9.93 -6.55 5.76
C ARG A 204 -11.10 -6.41 4.79
N ILE A 205 -10.80 -6.23 3.51
CA ILE A 205 -11.77 -6.16 2.41
C ILE A 205 -11.34 -7.20 1.38
N GLU A 206 -12.14 -8.23 1.20
CA GLU A 206 -11.80 -9.42 0.43
C GLU A 206 -12.76 -9.58 -0.75
N PHE A 207 -12.23 -9.88 -1.96
CA PHE A 207 -13.00 -10.20 -3.18
C PHE A 207 -13.93 -9.08 -3.68
N ALA A 208 -13.70 -7.85 -3.28
CA ALA A 208 -14.47 -6.68 -3.72
C ALA A 208 -14.14 -6.26 -5.16
N GLY A 209 -14.75 -5.19 -5.66
CA GLY A 209 -14.42 -4.60 -6.94
C GLY A 209 -15.26 -5.14 -8.10
N LYS A 210 -16.61 -5.11 -7.96
CA LYS A 210 -17.54 -5.53 -9.03
C LYS A 210 -17.32 -4.73 -10.31
N LYS A 211 -17.47 -5.40 -11.46
CA LYS A 211 -17.47 -4.75 -12.77
C LYS A 211 -18.86 -4.24 -13.12
N VAL A 212 -18.92 -2.99 -13.54
CA VAL A 212 -20.15 -2.37 -14.06
C VAL A 212 -20.09 -2.33 -15.58
N LYS A 213 -21.10 -2.94 -16.24
CA LYS A 213 -21.15 -3.02 -17.70
C LYS A 213 -21.20 -1.63 -18.32
N GLY A 214 -20.28 -1.34 -19.22
CA GLY A 214 -20.23 -0.06 -19.96
C GLY A 214 -19.70 1.13 -19.16
N VAL A 215 -19.27 0.94 -17.92
CA VAL A 215 -18.70 1.99 -17.08
C VAL A 215 -17.26 1.63 -16.71
N ASP A 216 -17.05 1.02 -15.56
CA ASP A 216 -15.72 0.69 -15.02
C ASP A 216 -15.88 -0.42 -13.97
N THR A 217 -14.82 -0.70 -13.23
CA THR A 217 -14.78 -1.65 -12.12
C THR A 217 -14.66 -0.87 -10.81
N PHE A 218 -15.46 -1.24 -9.81
CA PHE A 218 -15.28 -0.70 -8.46
C PHE A 218 -13.91 -1.06 -7.88
N ASN A 219 -13.40 -0.26 -6.98
CA ASN A 219 -12.23 -0.58 -6.18
C ASN A 219 -12.61 -1.41 -4.94
N GLY A 220 -11.64 -2.04 -4.30
CA GLY A 220 -11.85 -2.64 -2.99
C GLY A 220 -12.24 -1.58 -1.95
N LEU A 221 -11.45 -0.52 -1.87
CA LEU A 221 -11.73 0.67 -1.07
C LEU A 221 -11.54 1.93 -1.91
N THR A 222 -12.59 2.74 -2.02
CA THR A 222 -12.53 4.06 -2.67
C THR A 222 -12.56 5.16 -1.62
N LEU A 223 -11.60 6.08 -1.70
CA LEU A 223 -11.40 7.24 -0.83
C LEU A 223 -11.51 8.51 -1.68
N ALA A 224 -12.68 9.11 -1.76
CA ALA A 224 -12.97 10.25 -2.63
C ALA A 224 -13.21 11.54 -1.83
N GLY A 225 -12.36 12.54 -2.01
CA GLY A 225 -12.43 13.80 -1.27
C GLY A 225 -12.28 13.63 0.25
N ILE A 226 -11.49 12.65 0.69
CA ILE A 226 -11.29 12.36 2.12
C ILE A 226 -10.30 13.36 2.71
N GLY A 227 -10.55 13.83 3.92
CA GLY A 227 -9.67 14.78 4.62
C GLY A 227 -8.81 14.14 5.71
N ASN A 228 -7.87 14.95 6.21
CA ASN A 228 -6.79 14.49 7.10
C ASN A 228 -7.21 14.17 8.54
N LYS A 229 -8.46 14.39 8.92
CA LYS A 229 -9.02 13.90 10.19
C LYS A 229 -9.59 12.50 10.10
N THR A 230 -9.72 11.93 8.89
CA THR A 230 -10.08 10.53 8.72
C THR A 230 -8.89 9.65 9.10
N ILE A 231 -9.10 8.66 9.96
CA ILE A 231 -8.04 7.75 10.41
C ILE A 231 -8.05 6.50 9.53
N LEU A 232 -6.94 6.24 8.86
CA LEU A 232 -6.77 5.14 7.92
C LEU A 232 -5.47 4.38 8.25
N GLU A 233 -5.58 3.26 8.95
CA GLU A 233 -4.43 2.49 9.41
C GLU A 233 -4.73 0.99 9.41
N ASN A 234 -3.75 0.15 9.06
CA ASN A 234 -3.89 -1.33 9.06
C ASN A 234 -5.12 -1.79 8.25
N ILE A 235 -5.15 -1.46 6.96
CA ILE A 235 -6.24 -1.85 6.06
C ILE A 235 -5.68 -2.80 5.00
N MET A 236 -6.28 -3.98 4.87
CA MET A 236 -5.92 -4.96 3.84
C MET A 236 -7.04 -5.08 2.82
N VAL A 237 -6.69 -4.95 1.55
CA VAL A 237 -7.55 -5.34 0.42
C VAL A 237 -6.91 -6.53 -0.29
N SER A 238 -7.66 -7.59 -0.50
CA SER A 238 -7.18 -8.79 -1.18
C SER A 238 -8.14 -9.25 -2.27
N TYR A 239 -7.56 -9.66 -3.40
CA TYR A 239 -8.30 -10.17 -4.57
C TYR A 239 -9.37 -9.18 -5.06
N ALA A 240 -9.03 -7.89 -5.17
CA ALA A 240 -9.93 -6.91 -5.77
C ALA A 240 -10.07 -7.12 -7.28
N GLY A 241 -11.27 -6.96 -7.81
CA GLY A 241 -11.55 -7.05 -9.25
C GLY A 241 -11.16 -5.78 -10.01
N GLY A 242 -11.15 -4.63 -9.32
CA GLY A 242 -10.61 -3.34 -9.77
C GLY A 242 -9.31 -3.02 -9.04
N ASP A 243 -9.09 -1.72 -8.76
CA ASP A 243 -7.98 -1.32 -7.91
C ASP A 243 -8.21 -1.77 -6.46
N SER A 244 -7.14 -2.10 -5.73
CA SER A 244 -7.31 -2.34 -4.29
C SER A 244 -7.73 -1.06 -3.60
N PHE A 245 -7.02 0.04 -3.84
CA PHE A 245 -7.25 1.33 -3.21
C PHE A 245 -7.28 2.45 -4.24
N GLY A 246 -8.40 3.17 -4.32
CA GLY A 246 -8.54 4.37 -5.15
C GLY A 246 -8.59 5.63 -4.29
N PHE A 247 -7.66 6.57 -4.52
CA PHE A 247 -7.59 7.88 -3.87
C PHE A 247 -7.96 8.96 -4.87
N LEU A 248 -9.15 9.53 -4.74
CA LEU A 248 -9.72 10.51 -5.67
C LEU A 248 -9.77 11.90 -5.02
N GLY A 249 -8.69 12.67 -5.11
CA GLY A 249 -8.56 13.94 -4.41
C GLY A 249 -8.50 13.80 -2.88
N GLY A 250 -8.53 14.93 -2.18
CA GLY A 250 -8.47 14.99 -0.73
C GLY A 250 -7.07 15.23 -0.15
N ASP A 251 -7.00 15.20 1.17
CA ASP A 251 -5.76 15.30 1.97
C ASP A 251 -5.69 14.11 2.92
N VAL A 252 -4.86 13.11 2.59
CA VAL A 252 -4.95 11.76 3.16
C VAL A 252 -3.66 11.35 3.86
N ASN A 253 -3.78 10.79 5.06
CA ASN A 253 -2.72 10.06 5.73
C ASN A 253 -3.09 8.57 5.73
N ALA A 254 -2.29 7.73 5.07
CA ALA A 254 -2.52 6.30 4.96
C ALA A 254 -1.30 5.53 5.45
N THR A 255 -1.50 4.64 6.41
CA THR A 255 -0.41 3.91 7.07
C THR A 255 -0.71 2.42 7.16
N LYS A 256 0.28 1.58 6.86
CA LYS A 256 0.20 0.11 6.93
C LYS A 256 -0.96 -0.47 6.09
N PHE A 257 -1.07 0.00 4.86
CA PHE A 257 -1.98 -0.58 3.88
C PHE A 257 -1.37 -1.83 3.25
N VAL A 258 -2.21 -2.82 3.00
CA VAL A 258 -1.82 -4.06 2.33
C VAL A 258 -2.72 -4.28 1.13
N SER A 259 -2.12 -4.29 -0.07
CA SER A 259 -2.77 -4.80 -1.27
C SER A 259 -2.23 -6.17 -1.61
N TYR A 260 -3.12 -7.12 -1.85
CA TYR A 260 -2.74 -8.50 -2.15
C TYR A 260 -3.50 -9.05 -3.34
N LYS A 261 -2.79 -9.22 -4.46
CA LYS A 261 -3.29 -9.87 -5.69
C LYS A 261 -4.56 -9.23 -6.26
N SER A 262 -4.57 -7.90 -6.39
CA SER A 262 -5.61 -7.21 -7.15
C SER A 262 -5.47 -7.48 -8.66
N ILE A 263 -6.56 -7.41 -9.39
CA ILE A 263 -6.56 -7.55 -10.86
C ILE A 263 -6.06 -6.27 -11.51
N ASN A 264 -6.53 -5.10 -11.04
CA ASN A 264 -6.08 -3.80 -11.54
C ASN A 264 -4.96 -3.23 -10.65
N ASP A 265 -4.87 -1.93 -10.42
CA ASP A 265 -3.77 -1.34 -9.64
C ASP A 265 -3.91 -1.64 -8.14
N ASP A 266 -2.77 -1.67 -7.43
CA ASP A 266 -2.78 -1.81 -5.98
C ASP A 266 -3.16 -0.49 -5.31
N TYR A 267 -2.50 0.60 -5.72
CA TYR A 267 -2.71 1.95 -5.21
C TYR A 267 -2.83 2.94 -6.35
N LYS A 268 -4.00 3.53 -6.52
CA LYS A 268 -4.26 4.53 -7.56
C LYS A 268 -4.56 5.90 -6.96
N PHE A 269 -3.77 6.89 -7.33
CA PHE A 269 -3.87 8.25 -6.83
C PHE A 269 -4.23 9.19 -7.97
N SER A 270 -5.27 9.99 -7.79
CA SER A 270 -5.73 10.93 -8.82
C SER A 270 -6.45 12.14 -8.26
N GLN A 271 -6.89 13.04 -9.15
CA GLN A 271 -7.76 14.19 -8.86
C GLN A 271 -7.21 15.17 -7.82
N GLY A 272 -5.88 15.38 -7.82
CA GLY A 272 -5.25 16.37 -6.95
C GLY A 272 -5.06 15.92 -5.51
N VAL A 273 -5.14 14.62 -5.21
CA VAL A 273 -4.91 14.09 -3.85
C VAL A 273 -3.54 14.50 -3.32
N GLN A 274 -3.53 14.94 -2.06
CA GLN A 274 -2.32 15.18 -1.27
C GLN A 274 -2.19 14.01 -0.30
N CYS A 275 -1.35 13.02 -0.61
CA CYS A 275 -1.27 11.79 0.19
C CYS A 275 0.10 11.61 0.85
N ARG A 276 0.08 11.36 2.14
CA ARG A 276 1.22 10.84 2.91
C ARG A 276 0.99 9.35 3.13
N PHE A 277 1.81 8.55 2.45
CA PHE A 277 1.66 7.11 2.35
C PHE A 277 2.86 6.41 3.02
N TYR A 278 2.60 5.64 4.07
CA TYR A 278 3.67 5.14 4.92
C TYR A 278 3.54 3.64 5.23
N ASN A 279 4.70 2.94 5.25
CA ASN A 279 4.90 1.58 5.74
C ASN A 279 3.88 0.58 5.20
N SER A 280 3.72 0.52 3.87
CA SER A 280 2.65 -0.22 3.20
C SER A 280 3.20 -1.25 2.21
N LEU A 281 2.39 -2.26 1.91
CA LEU A 281 2.76 -3.44 1.14
C LEU A 281 1.85 -3.61 -0.08
N ALA A 282 2.44 -3.85 -1.25
CA ALA A 282 1.76 -4.37 -2.44
C ALA A 282 2.39 -5.69 -2.87
N VAL A 283 1.59 -6.74 -2.97
CA VAL A 283 2.02 -8.04 -3.50
C VAL A 283 1.19 -8.37 -4.73
N ARG A 284 1.82 -8.31 -5.89
CA ARG A 284 1.23 -8.69 -7.17
C ARG A 284 1.53 -10.12 -7.55
N SER A 285 0.70 -10.67 -8.41
CA SER A 285 0.95 -11.95 -9.03
C SER A 285 0.73 -11.83 -10.53
N SER A 286 1.62 -12.41 -11.32
CA SER A 286 1.53 -12.42 -12.79
C SER A 286 0.22 -13.02 -13.31
N TYR A 287 -0.43 -13.89 -12.52
CA TYR A 287 -1.68 -14.54 -12.89
C TYR A 287 -2.94 -13.76 -12.50
N PHE A 288 -2.80 -12.71 -11.68
CA PHE A 288 -3.88 -11.79 -11.30
C PHE A 288 -3.57 -10.41 -11.86
N SER A 289 -3.83 -10.23 -13.15
CA SER A 289 -3.56 -8.96 -13.83
C SER A 289 -4.61 -8.65 -14.89
N SER A 290 -4.86 -7.36 -15.12
CA SER A 290 -5.70 -6.89 -16.21
C SER A 290 -4.95 -7.01 -17.53
N THR A 291 -5.64 -7.44 -18.58
CA THR A 291 -5.09 -7.48 -19.95
C THR A 291 -5.22 -6.15 -20.69
N LYS A 292 -6.01 -5.21 -20.14
CA LYS A 292 -6.32 -3.94 -20.82
C LYS A 292 -5.43 -2.79 -20.37
N ASP A 293 -5.61 -2.34 -19.13
CA ASP A 293 -4.87 -1.24 -18.52
C ASP A 293 -4.70 -1.50 -17.03
N GLY A 294 -3.73 -0.85 -16.38
CA GLY A 294 -3.46 -1.00 -14.97
C GLY A 294 -2.59 -2.21 -14.66
N SER A 295 -2.81 -2.84 -13.51
CA SER A 295 -2.00 -3.94 -12.96
C SER A 295 -0.63 -3.49 -12.45
N ARG A 296 -0.55 -2.28 -11.93
CA ARG A 296 0.62 -1.67 -11.30
C ARG A 296 0.52 -1.74 -9.78
N CYS A 297 1.65 -1.67 -9.10
CA CYS A 297 1.61 -1.45 -7.65
C CYS A 297 1.16 -0.03 -7.32
N MET A 298 1.58 0.96 -8.12
CA MET A 298 1.23 2.36 -7.90
C MET A 298 1.00 3.10 -9.21
N GLU A 299 -0.17 3.71 -9.36
CA GLU A 299 -0.45 4.68 -10.42
C GLU A 299 -0.64 6.06 -9.81
N VAL A 300 0.13 7.06 -10.25
CA VAL A 300 0.04 8.44 -9.79
C VAL A 300 -0.27 9.34 -10.97
N LYS A 301 -1.48 9.92 -10.98
CA LYS A 301 -1.91 10.84 -12.02
C LYS A 301 -2.73 12.00 -11.43
N SER A 302 -2.79 13.12 -12.09
CA SER A 302 -3.55 14.27 -11.61
C SER A 302 -4.99 14.30 -12.12
N TYR A 303 -5.31 13.57 -13.17
CA TYR A 303 -6.63 13.57 -13.78
C TYR A 303 -6.96 12.26 -14.52
N GLU A 304 -8.24 11.98 -14.65
CA GLU A 304 -8.76 10.97 -15.57
C GLU A 304 -9.09 11.62 -16.94
N LYS A 305 -9.68 12.80 -16.91
CA LYS A 305 -10.01 13.62 -18.10
C LYS A 305 -9.48 15.03 -17.94
N LYS A 306 -8.60 15.44 -18.84
CA LYS A 306 -7.96 16.76 -18.84
C LYS A 306 -8.98 17.90 -18.91
N SER A 307 -10.07 17.72 -19.66
CA SER A 307 -11.15 18.69 -19.82
C SER A 307 -11.99 18.94 -18.55
N GLU A 308 -11.93 18.05 -17.57
CA GLU A 308 -12.64 18.19 -16.30
C GLU A 308 -11.74 18.76 -15.17
N THR A 309 -10.47 19.02 -15.47
CA THR A 309 -9.45 19.33 -14.46
C THR A 309 -9.10 20.81 -14.44
N ASP A 310 -9.11 21.38 -13.25
CA ASP A 310 -8.66 22.74 -12.97
C ASP A 310 -7.16 22.69 -12.59
N PHE A 311 -6.29 23.03 -13.53
CA PHE A 311 -4.84 23.05 -13.33
C PHE A 311 -4.34 24.21 -12.47
N THR A 312 -5.19 25.13 -12.07
CA THR A 312 -4.84 26.20 -11.10
C THR A 312 -4.85 25.67 -9.66
N LYS A 313 -5.49 24.51 -9.43
CA LYS A 313 -5.54 23.83 -8.14
C LYS A 313 -4.33 22.93 -7.92
N LYS A 314 -4.18 22.44 -6.69
CA LYS A 314 -3.15 21.47 -6.35
C LYS A 314 -3.29 20.23 -7.23
N GLN A 315 -2.23 19.85 -7.89
CA GLN A 315 -2.14 18.60 -8.61
C GLN A 315 -1.77 17.47 -7.64
N THR A 316 -1.91 16.22 -8.07
CA THR A 316 -1.63 15.06 -7.22
C THR A 316 -0.19 15.07 -6.72
N LEU A 317 -0.03 14.92 -5.42
CA LEU A 317 1.25 14.73 -4.75
C LEU A 317 1.14 13.51 -3.81
N VAL A 318 2.02 12.55 -4.02
CA VAL A 318 2.18 11.39 -3.15
C VAL A 318 3.57 11.44 -2.51
N VAL A 319 3.62 11.44 -1.18
CA VAL A 319 4.85 11.27 -0.41
C VAL A 319 4.82 9.88 0.20
N ALA A 320 5.56 8.96 -0.39
CA ALA A 320 5.57 7.54 -0.06
C ALA A 320 6.88 7.16 0.66
N THR A 321 6.79 6.55 1.82
CA THR A 321 7.97 6.18 2.60
C THR A 321 7.82 4.76 3.16
N ASN A 322 8.87 3.95 3.04
CA ASN A 322 8.90 2.57 3.53
C ASN A 322 7.82 1.68 2.88
N ILE A 323 7.70 1.73 1.57
CA ILE A 323 6.78 0.89 0.81
C ILE A 323 7.51 -0.34 0.28
N THR A 324 6.90 -1.52 0.34
CA THR A 324 7.37 -2.72 -0.35
C THR A 324 6.40 -3.06 -1.48
N MET A 325 6.92 -3.13 -2.69
CA MET A 325 6.21 -3.56 -3.91
C MET A 325 6.88 -4.81 -4.45
N LEU A 326 6.15 -5.91 -4.51
CA LEU A 326 6.68 -7.22 -4.84
C LEU A 326 5.81 -7.94 -5.86
N ASN A 327 6.42 -8.52 -6.88
CA ASN A 327 5.80 -9.58 -7.69
C ASN A 327 6.18 -10.94 -7.11
N ASP A 328 5.19 -11.79 -6.79
CA ASP A 328 5.39 -13.09 -6.16
C ASP A 328 5.71 -14.22 -7.15
N SER A 329 6.03 -13.88 -8.42
CA SER A 329 6.39 -14.86 -9.43
C SER A 329 7.57 -15.73 -8.98
N GLU A 330 7.45 -17.04 -9.15
CA GLU A 330 8.54 -17.99 -8.95
C GLU A 330 9.52 -17.99 -10.14
N ASN A 331 9.05 -17.59 -11.34
CA ASN A 331 9.85 -17.50 -12.55
C ASN A 331 9.65 -16.16 -13.26
N ILE A 332 10.15 -15.10 -12.66
CA ILE A 332 9.97 -13.74 -13.12
C ILE A 332 10.44 -13.52 -14.56
N ASN A 333 11.50 -14.19 -15.00
CA ASN A 333 12.01 -14.04 -16.37
C ASN A 333 11.02 -14.59 -17.40
N ALA A 334 10.41 -15.75 -17.13
CA ALA A 334 9.43 -16.34 -18.03
C ALA A 334 8.14 -15.48 -18.07
N ASP A 335 7.70 -14.96 -16.92
CA ASP A 335 6.52 -14.12 -16.84
C ASP A 335 6.70 -12.76 -17.53
N ILE A 336 7.90 -12.18 -17.46
CA ILE A 336 8.26 -10.98 -18.23
C ILE A 336 8.23 -11.27 -19.73
N GLN A 337 8.83 -12.39 -20.18
CA GLN A 337 8.82 -12.78 -21.59
C GLN A 337 7.40 -13.05 -22.11
N ALA A 338 6.52 -13.57 -21.26
CA ALA A 338 5.11 -13.78 -21.57
C ALA A 338 4.26 -12.48 -21.51
N GLY A 339 4.84 -11.33 -21.18
CA GLY A 339 4.13 -10.05 -21.05
C GLY A 339 3.17 -9.98 -19.87
N LEU A 340 3.35 -10.85 -18.86
CA LEU A 340 2.48 -10.90 -17.68
C LEU A 340 2.92 -9.94 -16.57
N VAL A 341 4.11 -9.37 -16.68
CA VAL A 341 4.67 -8.43 -15.70
C VAL A 341 4.81 -7.07 -16.36
N LYS A 342 4.23 -6.08 -15.73
CA LYS A 342 4.30 -4.67 -16.13
C LYS A 342 5.19 -3.88 -15.17
N GLU A 343 5.20 -2.57 -15.33
CA GLU A 343 5.87 -1.64 -14.41
C GLU A 343 5.25 -1.69 -13.00
N ALA A 344 6.08 -1.46 -11.98
CA ALA A 344 5.59 -1.35 -10.61
C ALA A 344 4.94 0.01 -10.35
N VAL A 345 5.57 1.08 -10.83
CA VAL A 345 5.15 2.46 -10.60
C VAL A 345 4.96 3.17 -11.93
N TYR A 346 3.81 3.81 -12.11
CA TYR A 346 3.54 4.72 -13.23
C TYR A 346 3.26 6.12 -12.72
N VAL A 347 3.94 7.11 -13.29
CA VAL A 347 3.74 8.52 -12.96
C VAL A 347 3.34 9.29 -14.22
N ALA A 348 2.12 9.82 -14.22
CA ALA A 348 1.59 10.60 -15.34
C ALA A 348 2.04 12.06 -15.31
N GLU A 349 1.84 12.76 -16.44
CA GLU A 349 2.08 14.19 -16.52
C GLU A 349 1.33 14.97 -15.43
N ASN A 350 1.90 16.08 -14.96
CA ASN A 350 1.31 16.94 -13.91
C ASN A 350 1.10 16.27 -12.55
N ALA A 351 1.65 15.09 -12.30
CA ALA A 351 1.66 14.45 -11.00
C ALA A 351 3.04 14.56 -10.36
N SER A 352 3.08 14.45 -9.03
CA SER A 352 4.30 14.46 -8.23
C SER A 352 4.36 13.23 -7.34
N LEU A 353 5.53 12.60 -7.28
CA LEU A 353 5.78 11.45 -6.42
C LEU A 353 7.13 11.62 -5.72
N GLU A 354 7.13 11.59 -4.41
CA GLU A 354 8.35 11.50 -3.60
C GLU A 354 8.37 10.14 -2.91
N MET A 355 9.21 9.23 -3.39
CA MET A 355 9.34 7.89 -2.82
C MET A 355 10.69 7.72 -2.15
N LYS A 356 10.68 7.32 -0.87
CA LYS A 356 11.90 7.13 -0.07
C LYS A 356 11.90 5.78 0.64
N ARG A 357 13.11 5.23 0.83
CA ARG A 357 13.35 4.02 1.65
C ARG A 357 12.39 2.88 1.33
N SER A 358 12.10 2.72 0.04
CA SER A 358 11.13 1.75 -0.43
C SER A 358 11.80 0.64 -1.25
N VAL A 359 11.10 -0.46 -1.42
CA VAL A 359 11.58 -1.65 -2.15
C VAL A 359 10.67 -1.92 -3.33
N ILE A 360 11.27 -2.14 -4.50
CA ILE A 360 10.57 -2.63 -5.68
C ILE A 360 11.28 -3.90 -6.16
N SER A 361 10.56 -5.02 -6.23
CA SER A 361 11.16 -6.30 -6.60
C SER A 361 10.31 -7.09 -7.60
N GLY A 362 10.92 -7.45 -8.73
CA GLY A 362 10.30 -8.33 -9.73
C GLY A 362 9.42 -7.64 -10.76
N PHE A 363 9.89 -6.54 -11.37
CA PHE A 363 9.12 -5.78 -12.38
C PHE A 363 9.96 -5.44 -13.62
N ASN A 364 9.28 -5.04 -14.70
CA ASN A 364 9.91 -4.66 -15.96
C ASN A 364 9.07 -3.60 -16.71
N PRO A 365 9.44 -2.31 -16.62
CA PRO A 365 10.46 -1.71 -15.74
C PRO A 365 10.01 -1.59 -14.28
N ALA A 366 10.85 -1.04 -13.40
CA ALA A 366 10.40 -0.68 -12.05
C ALA A 366 9.52 0.58 -12.10
N VAL A 367 9.93 1.60 -12.84
CA VAL A 367 9.24 2.89 -12.95
C VAL A 367 9.05 3.26 -14.41
N LEU A 368 7.83 3.67 -14.75
CA LEU A 368 7.47 4.19 -16.06
C LEU A 368 6.91 5.61 -15.93
N LEU A 369 7.49 6.57 -16.62
CA LEU A 369 6.97 7.92 -16.73
C LEU A 369 6.11 8.06 -17.99
N ASP A 370 5.04 8.86 -17.93
CA ASP A 370 4.19 9.15 -19.08
C ASP A 370 4.98 9.87 -20.17
N SER A 371 4.74 9.52 -21.43
CA SER A 371 5.38 10.11 -22.61
C SER A 371 5.20 11.63 -22.75
N LYS A 372 4.23 12.20 -22.06
CA LYS A 372 4.01 13.66 -22.02
C LYS A 372 4.81 14.35 -20.92
N THR A 373 5.49 13.59 -20.09
CA THR A 373 6.38 14.14 -19.07
C THR A 373 7.69 14.53 -19.74
N GLU A 374 7.95 15.82 -19.93
CA GLU A 374 9.24 16.27 -20.43
C GLU A 374 10.35 15.89 -19.45
N ILE A 375 11.39 15.23 -19.96
CA ILE A 375 12.55 14.83 -19.17
C ILE A 375 13.48 16.04 -19.00
N ASN A 376 13.28 16.77 -17.92
CA ASN A 376 14.07 17.93 -17.53
C ASN A 376 14.12 18.06 -16.00
N ASP A 377 15.08 18.84 -15.51
CA ASP A 377 15.32 19.08 -14.09
C ASP A 377 14.08 19.50 -13.30
N ALA A 378 13.22 20.32 -13.90
CA ALA A 378 12.04 20.86 -13.22
C ALA A 378 11.00 19.77 -12.96
N ASN A 379 10.81 18.84 -13.88
CA ASN A 379 9.88 17.73 -13.75
C ASN A 379 10.49 16.59 -12.90
N LEU A 380 11.76 16.25 -13.13
CA LEU A 380 12.43 15.20 -12.34
C LEU A 380 12.58 15.57 -10.87
N LYS A 381 12.67 16.85 -10.52
CA LYS A 381 12.63 17.32 -9.12
C LYS A 381 11.28 17.10 -8.43
N LYS A 382 10.18 16.89 -9.19
CA LYS A 382 8.85 16.54 -8.65
C LYS A 382 8.62 15.04 -8.53
N ILE A 383 9.48 14.24 -9.19
CA ILE A 383 9.40 12.79 -9.21
C ILE A 383 10.70 12.24 -8.62
N LYS A 384 10.69 11.92 -7.33
CA LYS A 384 11.90 11.58 -6.56
C LYS A 384 11.88 10.13 -6.14
N PHE A 385 13.02 9.46 -6.31
CA PHE A 385 13.28 8.12 -5.81
C PHE A 385 14.60 8.15 -5.06
N GLU A 386 14.54 8.15 -3.73
CA GLU A 386 15.69 8.28 -2.84
C GLU A 386 15.78 7.11 -1.88
N GLU A 387 16.98 6.60 -1.62
CA GLU A 387 17.25 5.49 -0.69
C GLU A 387 16.44 4.21 -1.06
N MET A 388 16.14 4.02 -2.35
CA MET A 388 15.39 2.87 -2.84
C MET A 388 16.21 1.58 -2.85
N TYR A 389 15.52 0.44 -2.86
CA TYR A 389 16.11 -0.86 -3.15
C TYR A 389 15.36 -1.48 -4.34
N PHE A 390 16.00 -1.52 -5.49
CA PHE A 390 15.50 -2.15 -6.70
C PHE A 390 16.08 -3.55 -6.80
N ASN A 391 15.23 -4.58 -6.86
CA ASN A 391 15.66 -5.97 -6.92
C ASN A 391 14.92 -6.71 -8.03
N LEU A 392 15.62 -7.60 -8.75
CA LEU A 392 15.05 -8.41 -9.85
C LEU A 392 14.25 -7.57 -10.87
N CYS A 393 14.51 -6.29 -10.98
CA CYS A 393 13.95 -5.47 -12.04
C CYS A 393 14.74 -5.70 -13.33
N LYS A 394 14.03 -5.87 -14.44
CA LYS A 394 14.63 -6.18 -15.75
C LYS A 394 14.54 -4.98 -16.68
N GLY A 395 15.39 -5.00 -17.71
CA GLY A 395 15.52 -3.86 -18.62
C GLY A 395 16.05 -2.61 -17.90
N ASN A 396 15.68 -1.46 -18.40
CA ASN A 396 15.91 -0.19 -17.73
C ASN A 396 15.01 -0.10 -16.48
N ILE A 397 15.59 0.34 -15.36
CA ILE A 397 14.84 0.51 -14.10
C ILE A 397 13.84 1.64 -14.21
N PHE A 398 14.29 2.75 -14.82
CA PHE A 398 13.48 3.94 -15.09
C PHE A 398 13.29 4.08 -16.61
N THR A 399 12.05 4.11 -17.05
CA THR A 399 11.72 4.25 -18.47
C THR A 399 10.64 5.30 -18.71
N GLU A 400 10.54 5.71 -19.95
CA GLU A 400 9.42 6.47 -20.49
C GLU A 400 9.11 5.95 -21.90
N TYR A 401 8.02 6.37 -22.50
CA TYR A 401 7.60 5.85 -23.82
C TYR A 401 8.40 6.41 -25.02
N ASN A 402 9.27 7.41 -24.79
CA ASN A 402 10.13 7.99 -25.82
C ASN A 402 11.55 7.38 -25.73
N SER A 403 12.57 8.12 -26.14
CA SER A 403 13.95 7.63 -26.25
C SER A 403 14.90 8.15 -25.16
N ASN A 404 14.36 8.75 -24.07
CA ASN A 404 15.20 9.40 -23.04
C ASN A 404 15.51 8.49 -21.85
N ASN A 405 15.49 7.16 -22.07
CA ASN A 405 15.71 6.21 -20.95
C ASN A 405 17.12 6.31 -20.37
N GLU A 406 18.14 6.63 -21.20
CA GLU A 406 19.52 6.80 -20.73
C GLU A 406 19.64 8.02 -19.80
N ASP A 407 18.95 9.11 -20.09
CA ASP A 407 18.92 10.31 -19.26
C ASP A 407 18.26 10.02 -17.91
N LEU A 408 17.16 9.25 -17.90
CA LEU A 408 16.48 8.83 -16.68
C LEU A 408 17.37 7.91 -15.81
N GLU A 409 18.02 6.92 -16.42
CA GLU A 409 18.95 6.03 -15.73
C GLU A 409 20.16 6.81 -15.17
N SER A 410 20.67 7.78 -15.93
CA SER A 410 21.76 8.67 -15.49
C SER A 410 21.33 9.55 -14.30
N TRP A 411 20.12 10.11 -14.37
CA TRP A 411 19.58 10.97 -13.30
C TRP A 411 19.42 10.18 -12.01
N TYR A 412 18.59 9.12 -12.00
CA TYR A 412 18.29 8.36 -10.78
C TYR A 412 19.42 7.42 -10.35
N GLY A 413 20.33 7.11 -11.24
CA GLY A 413 21.57 6.40 -10.98
C GLY A 413 22.61 7.21 -10.24
N ASN A 414 22.41 8.53 -10.07
CA ASN A 414 23.34 9.39 -9.33
C ASN A 414 23.44 8.93 -7.86
N SER A 415 24.67 8.83 -7.37
CA SER A 415 24.96 8.37 -5.99
C SER A 415 24.33 9.22 -4.90
N VAL A 416 23.98 10.47 -5.17
CA VAL A 416 23.29 11.36 -4.22
C VAL A 416 21.92 10.86 -3.80
N PHE A 417 21.28 9.99 -4.58
CA PHE A 417 19.99 9.40 -4.24
C PHE A 417 20.09 8.15 -3.36
N PHE A 418 21.28 7.59 -3.17
CA PHE A 418 21.53 6.38 -2.36
C PHE A 418 20.63 5.19 -2.76
N ASN A 419 20.29 5.09 -4.05
CA ASN A 419 19.55 3.96 -4.60
C ASN A 419 20.45 2.73 -4.71
N VAL A 420 19.90 1.57 -4.42
CA VAL A 420 20.59 0.28 -4.43
C VAL A 420 19.94 -0.64 -5.44
N TYR A 421 20.74 -1.32 -6.24
CA TYR A 421 20.30 -2.22 -7.30
C TYR A 421 20.79 -3.64 -7.03
N SER A 422 19.90 -4.65 -7.16
CA SER A 422 20.18 -6.05 -6.86
C SER A 422 19.47 -6.97 -7.84
N GLN A 423 20.02 -8.17 -8.00
CA GLN A 423 19.42 -9.27 -8.77
C GLN A 423 19.31 -10.56 -7.92
N SER A 424 19.21 -10.40 -6.60
CA SER A 424 19.04 -11.53 -5.67
C SER A 424 17.64 -12.10 -5.73
N SER A 425 17.48 -13.38 -5.51
CA SER A 425 16.16 -14.01 -5.44
C SER A 425 15.30 -13.40 -4.31
N ASN A 426 13.99 -13.39 -4.47
CA ASN A 426 13.08 -12.90 -3.42
C ASN A 426 13.24 -13.68 -2.11
N LYS A 427 13.54 -14.98 -2.18
CA LYS A 427 13.82 -15.83 -1.01
C LYS A 427 15.04 -15.36 -0.21
N GLU A 428 16.02 -14.82 -0.89
CA GLU A 428 17.24 -14.30 -0.25
C GLU A 428 17.09 -12.84 0.19
N THR A 429 16.20 -12.10 -0.44
CA THR A 429 16.01 -10.66 -0.24
C THR A 429 15.11 -10.36 0.97
N PHE A 430 14.04 -11.14 1.13
CA PHE A 430 13.06 -10.95 2.18
C PHE A 430 13.20 -11.99 3.29
N ILE A 431 12.67 -11.70 4.48
CA ILE A 431 12.81 -12.58 5.66
C ILE A 431 12.13 -13.93 5.40
N ASP A 432 10.81 -13.94 5.07
CA ASP A 432 10.07 -15.18 4.80
C ASP A 432 8.75 -14.92 4.06
N ILE A 433 8.83 -14.62 2.75
CA ILE A 433 7.63 -14.35 1.93
C ILE A 433 6.82 -15.61 1.58
N PHE A 434 7.42 -16.80 1.74
CA PHE A 434 6.77 -18.07 1.38
C PHE A 434 6.04 -18.72 2.55
N ASN A 435 6.08 -18.14 3.72
CA ASN A 435 5.32 -18.63 4.87
C ASN A 435 3.82 -18.49 4.60
N ALA A 436 3.16 -19.63 4.48
CA ALA A 436 1.77 -19.66 4.06
C ALA A 436 0.77 -19.03 5.05
N LYS A 437 1.17 -18.93 6.33
CA LYS A 437 0.31 -18.40 7.40
C LYS A 437 0.73 -17.01 7.88
N LYS A 438 2.04 -16.77 7.95
CA LYS A 438 2.62 -15.53 8.51
C LYS A 438 3.79 -15.06 7.65
N PRO A 439 3.54 -14.63 6.41
CA PRO A 439 4.62 -14.16 5.54
C PRO A 439 5.26 -12.89 6.13
N ASP A 440 6.56 -12.77 5.90
CA ASP A 440 7.34 -11.62 6.33
C ASP A 440 8.04 -10.99 5.14
N PHE A 441 7.52 -9.86 4.69
CA PHE A 441 7.99 -9.12 3.52
C PHE A 441 9.01 -8.02 3.87
N ARG A 442 9.56 -8.01 5.09
CA ARG A 442 10.67 -7.12 5.45
C ARG A 442 11.96 -7.61 4.82
N LEU A 443 12.85 -6.67 4.48
CA LEU A 443 14.17 -7.04 3.94
C LEU A 443 15.03 -7.76 4.98
N GLN A 444 15.84 -8.71 4.52
CA GLN A 444 16.91 -9.30 5.33
C GLN A 444 18.05 -8.28 5.52
N LEU A 445 18.24 -7.79 6.73
CA LEU A 445 19.18 -6.71 7.06
C LEU A 445 20.63 -6.95 6.57
N GLY A 446 21.11 -8.18 6.59
CA GLY A 446 22.47 -8.53 6.14
C GLY A 446 22.74 -8.30 4.64
N LYS A 447 21.69 -8.11 3.82
CA LYS A 447 21.81 -7.92 2.37
C LYS A 447 21.82 -6.47 1.94
N ILE A 448 21.31 -5.56 2.75
CA ILE A 448 21.30 -4.12 2.46
C ILE A 448 22.73 -3.56 2.46
N THR A 449 23.61 -4.12 3.30
CA THR A 449 25.01 -3.67 3.45
C THR A 449 25.93 -4.15 2.34
N ALA A 450 25.63 -5.29 1.69
CA ALA A 450 26.52 -5.90 0.71
C ALA A 450 26.46 -5.25 -0.68
N SER A 451 25.39 -4.54 -1.00
CA SER A 451 25.13 -3.99 -2.34
C SER A 451 25.56 -2.53 -2.54
N SER A 452 25.99 -1.84 -1.51
CA SER A 452 26.48 -0.45 -1.60
C SER A 452 27.89 -0.30 -2.21
N GLY A 453 28.55 -1.40 -2.58
CA GLY A 453 29.95 -1.44 -2.99
C GLY A 453 30.27 -1.86 -4.42
N ASN A 454 29.31 -2.31 -5.23
CA ASN A 454 29.60 -2.79 -6.58
C ASN A 454 28.61 -2.20 -7.61
N ARG A 455 29.08 -1.23 -8.34
CA ARG A 455 28.70 -0.94 -9.72
C ARG A 455 29.80 -1.42 -10.65
#